data_33196b166b4a3a63ed95b4b33424b6d0
#
_entry.id   33196b166b4a3a63ed95b4b33424b6d0
#
_cell.length_a   1.000
_cell.length_b   1.000
_cell.length_c   1.000
_cell.angle_alpha   90.00
_cell.angle_beta   90.00
_cell.angle_gamma   90.00
#
_symmetry.space_group_name_H-M   'P 1'
#
loop_
_entity.id
_entity.type
_entity.pdbx_description
1 polymer ?
#
loop_
_entity_poly.entity_id
_entity_poly.type
_entity_poly.pdbx_seq_one_letter_code
_entity_poly.pdbx_strand_id
1 'polypeptide(L)'
;IVENTGMNINGIHMHTGRDILDIDGFLYASEILFDVATKFKKLSFIDFGSGFKVPYKPNDVETNIEELGEKLTDRFNTFCKNYGKEITLAFEPGKFIVSQSGYFLTKVNAIKQTTSTVFAQVDSGFNHLIRPMLYGAQHHIQNISNPEGNTRFYSVLGYICETDTFANNLR
;
A
#
# COMPACT_ATOMS: atom_id res chain seq x y z
N ILE A 1 14.48 -21.58 20.33
CA ILE A 1 15.77 -21.01 19.87
C ILE A 1 16.04 -19.73 20.65
N VAL A 2 15.11 -18.75 20.68
CA VAL A 2 15.31 -17.45 21.31
C VAL A 2 15.59 -17.55 22.81
N GLU A 3 14.89 -18.39 23.55
CA GLU A 3 15.08 -18.58 24.97
C GLU A 3 16.50 -19.02 25.36
N ASN A 4 17.16 -19.74 24.45
CA ASN A 4 18.53 -20.25 24.68
C ASN A 4 19.65 -19.25 24.30
N THR A 5 19.30 -18.11 23.71
CA THR A 5 20.29 -17.10 23.25
C THR A 5 20.49 -15.96 24.23
N GLY A 6 19.72 -15.90 25.32
CA GLY A 6 19.72 -14.78 26.26
C GLY A 6 19.08 -13.49 25.70
N MET A 7 18.48 -13.55 24.50
CA MET A 7 17.77 -12.40 23.91
C MET A 7 16.49 -12.09 24.69
N ASN A 8 16.20 -10.82 24.85
CA ASN A 8 14.96 -10.35 25.41
C ASN A 8 14.02 -9.91 24.28
N ILE A 9 12.95 -10.66 24.05
CA ILE A 9 11.93 -10.30 23.07
C ILE A 9 10.95 -9.34 23.73
N ASN A 10 10.90 -8.13 23.24
CA ASN A 10 10.03 -7.06 23.74
C ASN A 10 8.90 -6.66 22.81
N GLY A 11 8.87 -7.19 21.58
CA GLY A 11 7.81 -6.98 20.61
C GLY A 11 7.70 -8.13 19.63
N ILE A 12 6.53 -8.28 19.04
CA ILE A 12 6.27 -9.19 17.92
C ILE A 12 5.59 -8.43 16.81
N HIS A 13 5.81 -8.85 15.57
CA HIS A 13 5.32 -8.21 14.37
C HIS A 13 4.67 -9.22 13.42
N MET A 14 3.64 -8.77 12.71
CA MET A 14 3.14 -9.45 11.51
C MET A 14 2.89 -8.45 10.38
N HIS A 15 2.95 -8.93 9.15
CA HIS A 15 2.51 -8.18 7.98
C HIS A 15 1.71 -9.13 7.08
N THR A 16 0.40 -8.89 6.93
CA THR A 16 -0.52 -9.79 6.24
C THR A 16 -0.60 -9.59 4.73
N GLY A 17 0.11 -8.59 4.21
CA GLY A 17 0.17 -8.33 2.77
C GLY A 17 -0.22 -6.91 2.39
N ARG A 18 -0.76 -6.75 1.17
CA ARG A 18 -1.12 -5.44 0.61
C ARG A 18 -2.58 -5.42 0.16
N ASP A 19 -3.13 -4.20 0.06
CA ASP A 19 -4.48 -3.91 -0.45
C ASP A 19 -5.57 -4.69 0.28
N ILE A 20 -5.44 -4.74 1.62
CA ILE A 20 -6.33 -5.43 2.53
C ILE A 20 -7.71 -4.76 2.49
N LEU A 21 -8.74 -5.52 2.10
CA LEU A 21 -10.15 -5.13 2.16
C LEU A 21 -10.94 -6.04 3.12
N ASP A 22 -10.45 -7.26 3.32
CA ASP A 22 -11.06 -8.25 4.20
C ASP A 22 -10.66 -7.95 5.65
N ILE A 23 -11.54 -7.21 6.34
CA ILE A 23 -11.36 -6.87 7.76
C ILE A 23 -11.41 -8.13 8.62
N ASP A 24 -12.30 -9.07 8.34
CA ASP A 24 -12.45 -10.27 9.14
C ASP A 24 -11.22 -11.18 9.01
N GLY A 25 -10.64 -11.28 7.81
CA GLY A 25 -9.36 -11.96 7.59
C GLY A 25 -8.21 -11.32 8.36
N PHE A 26 -8.14 -9.99 8.40
CA PHE A 26 -7.15 -9.28 9.21
C PHE A 26 -7.34 -9.52 10.72
N LEU A 27 -8.58 -9.49 11.19
CA LEU A 27 -8.92 -9.74 12.57
C LEU A 27 -8.62 -11.19 12.98
N TYR A 28 -8.85 -12.16 12.09
CA TYR A 28 -8.45 -13.54 12.33
C TYR A 28 -6.92 -13.69 12.45
N ALA A 29 -6.17 -13.02 11.58
CA ALA A 29 -4.70 -13.00 11.68
C ALA A 29 -4.22 -12.34 13.00
N SER A 30 -4.94 -11.32 13.48
CA SER A 30 -4.63 -10.68 14.77
C SER A 30 -4.81 -11.63 15.96
N GLU A 31 -5.84 -12.47 15.96
CA GLU A 31 -6.04 -13.49 16.99
C GLU A 31 -4.89 -14.50 17.05
N ILE A 32 -4.40 -14.92 15.87
CA ILE A 32 -3.23 -15.80 15.80
C ILE A 32 -2.01 -15.13 16.43
N LEU A 33 -1.82 -13.83 16.14
CA LEU A 33 -0.69 -13.09 16.70
C LEU A 33 -0.85 -12.92 18.24
N PHE A 34 -2.05 -12.70 18.74
CA PHE A 34 -2.32 -12.67 20.18
C PHE A 34 -2.00 -14.00 20.85
N ASP A 35 -2.39 -15.13 20.26
CA ASP A 35 -2.04 -16.45 20.76
C ASP A 35 -0.52 -16.66 20.84
N VAL A 36 0.21 -16.24 19.80
CA VAL A 36 1.68 -16.26 19.80
C VAL A 36 2.24 -15.36 20.89
N ALA A 37 1.66 -14.17 21.08
CA ALA A 37 2.08 -13.18 22.08
C ALA A 37 2.05 -13.76 23.51
N THR A 38 1.09 -14.63 23.84
CA THR A 38 0.99 -15.24 25.17
C THR A 38 2.23 -16.05 25.57
N LYS A 39 3.02 -16.52 24.61
CA LYS A 39 4.26 -17.27 24.82
C LYS A 39 5.43 -16.40 25.29
N PHE A 40 5.31 -15.09 25.18
CA PHE A 40 6.34 -14.11 25.54
C PHE A 40 5.85 -13.26 26.72
N LYS A 41 6.52 -13.31 27.85
CA LYS A 41 6.08 -12.64 29.09
C LYS A 41 6.48 -11.16 29.18
N LYS A 42 7.37 -10.68 28.31
CA LYS A 42 8.00 -9.37 28.42
C LYS A 42 7.69 -8.41 27.27
N LEU A 43 6.65 -8.69 26.49
CA LEU A 43 6.28 -7.82 25.38
C LEU A 43 5.91 -6.42 25.90
N SER A 44 6.33 -5.41 25.17
CA SER A 44 5.95 -4.00 25.36
C SER A 44 5.09 -3.49 24.22
N PHE A 45 5.10 -4.17 23.05
CA PHE A 45 4.27 -3.83 21.92
C PHE A 45 3.95 -5.05 21.04
N ILE A 46 2.88 -4.92 20.26
CA ILE A 46 2.55 -5.77 19.12
C ILE A 46 2.38 -4.87 17.91
N ASP A 47 3.05 -5.20 16.80
CA ASP A 47 2.98 -4.47 15.55
C ASP A 47 2.25 -5.33 14.49
N PHE A 48 1.17 -4.75 13.93
CA PHE A 48 0.34 -5.40 12.91
C PHE A 48 0.76 -5.05 11.49
N GLY A 49 1.90 -4.35 11.33
CA GLY A 49 2.36 -3.91 10.03
C GLY A 49 1.36 -2.96 9.37
N SER A 50 1.06 -3.22 8.13
CA SER A 50 0.11 -2.43 7.36
C SER A 50 -0.43 -3.24 6.17
N GLY A 51 -0.76 -2.57 5.09
CA GLY A 51 -1.30 -3.14 3.87
C GLY A 51 -2.69 -2.61 3.57
N PHE A 52 -3.15 -1.61 4.30
CA PHE A 52 -4.45 -0.98 4.09
C PHE A 52 -4.53 -0.40 2.68
N LYS A 53 -5.65 -0.70 2.00
CA LYS A 53 -5.88 -0.29 0.63
C LYS A 53 -6.33 1.18 0.58
N VAL A 54 -5.78 1.91 -0.39
CA VAL A 54 -6.27 3.22 -0.82
C VAL A 54 -6.89 3.10 -2.20
N PRO A 55 -7.83 3.98 -2.58
CA PRO A 55 -8.41 3.97 -3.91
C PRO A 55 -7.37 4.38 -4.96
N TYR A 56 -7.31 3.66 -6.08
CA TYR A 56 -6.43 3.94 -7.22
C TYR A 56 -7.18 4.45 -8.44
N LYS A 57 -8.50 4.30 -8.45
CA LYS A 57 -9.38 4.66 -9.56
C LYS A 57 -10.59 5.42 -9.02
N PRO A 58 -11.29 6.20 -9.85
CA PRO A 58 -12.61 6.67 -9.50
C PRO A 58 -13.53 5.49 -9.11
N ASN A 59 -14.25 5.63 -8.02
CA ASN A 59 -15.13 4.59 -7.46
C ASN A 59 -14.44 3.29 -7.00
N ASP A 60 -13.12 3.32 -6.78
CA ASP A 60 -12.42 2.22 -6.13
C ASP A 60 -12.73 2.20 -4.62
N VAL A 61 -12.58 1.03 -4.02
CA VAL A 61 -12.82 0.84 -2.58
C VAL A 61 -11.54 1.01 -1.78
N GLU A 62 -11.67 1.46 -0.55
CA GLU A 62 -10.58 1.55 0.43
C GLU A 62 -10.87 0.68 1.65
N THR A 63 -9.85 0.46 2.46
CA THR A 63 -10.02 -0.23 3.74
C THR A 63 -10.88 0.64 4.66
N ASN A 64 -11.96 0.10 5.19
CA ASN A 64 -12.73 0.77 6.24
C ASN A 64 -11.94 0.74 7.55
N ILE A 65 -11.11 1.76 7.73
CA ILE A 65 -10.18 1.84 8.85
C ILE A 65 -10.89 2.11 10.18
N GLU A 66 -12.04 2.75 10.15
CA GLU A 66 -12.84 3.03 11.34
C GLU A 66 -13.41 1.71 11.89
N GLU A 67 -14.07 0.93 11.04
CA GLU A 67 -14.61 -0.39 11.42
C GLU A 67 -13.52 -1.34 11.91
N LEU A 68 -12.37 -1.37 11.20
CA LEU A 68 -11.22 -2.17 11.63
C LEU A 68 -10.71 -1.72 12.99
N GLY A 69 -10.59 -0.42 13.20
CA GLY A 69 -10.12 0.18 14.45
C GLY A 69 -11.01 -0.18 15.64
N GLU A 70 -12.33 -0.06 15.48
CA GLU A 70 -13.30 -0.43 16.52
C GLU A 70 -13.18 -1.90 16.89
N LYS A 71 -13.31 -2.80 15.92
CA LYS A 71 -13.26 -4.26 16.14
C LYS A 71 -11.94 -4.73 16.73
N LEU A 72 -10.82 -4.18 16.25
CA LEU A 72 -9.50 -4.56 16.73
C LEU A 72 -9.23 -4.02 18.13
N THR A 73 -9.70 -2.82 18.46
CA THR A 73 -9.57 -2.22 19.79
C THR A 73 -10.21 -3.11 20.86
N ASP A 74 -11.41 -3.61 20.62
CA ASP A 74 -12.12 -4.51 21.55
C ASP A 74 -11.35 -5.80 21.79
N ARG A 75 -10.83 -6.40 20.73
CA ARG A 75 -10.01 -7.63 20.80
C ARG A 75 -8.69 -7.39 21.51
N PHE A 76 -8.01 -6.30 21.19
CA PHE A 76 -6.74 -5.94 21.80
C PHE A 76 -6.89 -5.63 23.30
N ASN A 77 -7.94 -4.92 23.69
CA ASN A 77 -8.23 -4.66 25.11
C ASN A 77 -8.51 -5.97 25.87
N THR A 78 -9.23 -6.89 25.24
CA THR A 78 -9.47 -8.23 25.82
C THR A 78 -8.17 -9.01 25.96
N PHE A 79 -7.33 -8.98 24.93
CA PHE A 79 -6.00 -9.58 24.98
C PHE A 79 -5.15 -9.00 26.12
N CYS A 80 -5.05 -7.66 26.24
CA CYS A 80 -4.27 -7.00 27.30
C CYS A 80 -4.74 -7.42 28.72
N LYS A 81 -6.05 -7.53 28.93
CA LYS A 81 -6.61 -8.01 30.22
C LYS A 81 -6.16 -9.45 30.52
N ASN A 82 -6.19 -10.33 29.53
CA ASN A 82 -5.77 -11.72 29.67
C ASN A 82 -4.25 -11.87 29.80
N TYR A 83 -3.51 -11.03 29.11
CA TYR A 83 -2.05 -10.96 29.18
C TYR A 83 -1.54 -10.40 30.52
N GLY A 84 -2.41 -9.71 31.25
CA GLY A 84 -2.10 -9.14 32.56
C GLY A 84 -1.27 -7.86 32.55
N LYS A 85 -1.13 -7.21 31.39
CA LYS A 85 -0.35 -5.98 31.20
C LYS A 85 -0.85 -5.21 30.01
N GLU A 86 -0.89 -3.90 30.11
CA GLU A 86 -1.05 -3.00 28.96
C GLU A 86 0.24 -2.97 28.13
N ILE A 87 0.11 -3.07 26.83
CA ILE A 87 1.19 -2.96 25.86
C ILE A 87 0.78 -2.02 24.72
N THR A 88 1.72 -1.62 23.90
CA THR A 88 1.46 -0.72 22.77
C THR A 88 0.98 -1.50 21.56
N LEU A 89 -0.09 -1.02 20.93
CA LEU A 89 -0.52 -1.43 19.61
C LEU A 89 0.18 -0.55 18.56
N ALA A 90 0.88 -1.16 17.61
CA ALA A 90 1.62 -0.46 16.57
C ALA A 90 1.17 -0.88 15.16
N PHE A 91 1.32 0.05 14.20
CA PHE A 91 1.06 -0.14 12.77
C PHE A 91 2.10 0.61 11.95
N GLU A 92 2.25 0.19 10.68
CA GLU A 92 3.21 0.77 9.72
C GLU A 92 2.51 1.31 8.44
N PRO A 93 1.49 2.19 8.53
CA PRO A 93 0.61 2.53 7.41
C PRO A 93 1.19 3.54 6.42
N GLY A 94 2.41 3.32 5.91
CA GLY A 94 3.12 4.25 5.04
C GLY A 94 2.30 4.68 3.82
N LYS A 95 1.96 3.74 2.94
CA LYS A 95 1.18 4.02 1.73
C LYS A 95 -0.19 4.64 2.05
N PHE A 96 -0.89 4.11 3.03
CA PHE A 96 -2.22 4.58 3.41
C PHE A 96 -2.24 6.05 3.80
N ILE A 97 -1.21 6.52 4.49
CA ILE A 97 -1.12 7.92 4.94
C ILE A 97 -0.71 8.88 3.82
N VAL A 98 0.23 8.48 2.94
CA VAL A 98 0.91 9.45 2.05
C VAL A 98 0.60 9.28 0.56
N SER A 99 -0.07 8.21 0.13
CA SER A 99 -0.24 7.94 -1.31
C SER A 99 -1.05 9.01 -2.06
N GLN A 100 -1.88 9.77 -1.38
CA GLN A 100 -2.68 10.85 -1.95
C GLN A 100 -2.11 12.25 -1.68
N SER A 101 -0.92 12.35 -1.07
CA SER A 101 -0.37 13.62 -0.60
C SER A 101 0.48 14.35 -1.64
N GLY A 102 0.71 13.79 -2.82
CA GLY A 102 1.62 14.37 -3.79
C GLY A 102 1.25 14.12 -5.25
N TYR A 103 1.89 14.89 -6.13
CA TYR A 103 1.78 14.79 -7.57
C TYR A 103 3.15 14.50 -8.17
N PHE A 104 3.18 13.61 -9.15
CA PHE A 104 4.35 13.38 -9.98
C PHE A 104 4.18 14.13 -11.29
N LEU A 105 5.00 15.14 -11.51
CA LEU A 105 4.98 15.97 -12.72
C LEU A 105 6.04 15.52 -13.72
N THR A 106 5.65 15.38 -14.97
CA THR A 106 6.55 15.01 -16.05
C THR A 106 6.13 15.70 -17.35
N LYS A 107 7.03 15.82 -18.30
CA LYS A 107 6.80 16.48 -19.58
C LYS A 107 6.78 15.46 -20.71
N VAL A 108 5.84 15.59 -21.63
CA VAL A 108 5.84 14.81 -22.86
C VAL A 108 6.91 15.34 -23.80
N ASN A 109 7.88 14.49 -24.12
CA ASN A 109 8.97 14.80 -25.05
C ASN A 109 8.61 14.49 -26.51
N ALA A 110 7.85 13.41 -26.72
CA ALA A 110 7.48 12.96 -28.05
C ALA A 110 6.13 12.26 -28.06
N ILE A 111 5.42 12.38 -29.18
CA ILE A 111 4.25 11.58 -29.51
C ILE A 111 4.62 10.73 -30.73
N LYS A 112 4.46 9.41 -30.61
CA LYS A 112 4.68 8.47 -31.70
C LYS A 112 3.40 7.70 -31.97
N GLN A 113 2.97 7.70 -33.22
CA GLN A 113 1.82 6.93 -33.65
C GLN A 113 2.26 5.75 -34.53
N THR A 114 1.74 4.58 -34.16
CA THR A 114 1.79 3.37 -34.99
C THR A 114 0.42 3.12 -35.63
N THR A 115 0.27 1.99 -36.30
CA THR A 115 -1.03 1.61 -36.89
C THR A 115 -2.11 1.36 -35.84
N SER A 116 -1.76 0.94 -34.61
CA SER A 116 -2.70 0.54 -33.58
C SER A 116 -2.63 1.34 -32.29
N THR A 117 -1.51 2.03 -32.04
CA THR A 117 -1.25 2.63 -30.72
C THR A 117 -0.61 4.02 -30.87
N VAL A 118 -1.01 4.92 -30.00
CA VAL A 118 -0.36 6.23 -29.86
C VAL A 118 0.40 6.24 -28.54
N PHE A 119 1.67 6.51 -28.63
CA PHE A 119 2.57 6.60 -27.49
C PHE A 119 2.83 8.06 -27.13
N ALA A 120 2.72 8.38 -25.84
CA ALA A 120 3.21 9.62 -25.26
C ALA A 120 4.47 9.27 -24.44
N GLN A 121 5.63 9.70 -24.92
CA GLN A 121 6.90 9.48 -24.27
C GLN A 121 7.24 10.66 -23.36
N VAL A 122 7.49 10.37 -22.09
CA VAL A 122 7.76 11.40 -21.08
C VAL A 122 9.26 11.46 -20.71
N ASP A 123 9.67 12.56 -20.08
CA ASP A 123 11.04 12.81 -19.60
C ASP A 123 11.36 12.15 -18.25
N SER A 124 10.69 11.06 -17.96
CA SER A 124 10.84 10.27 -16.74
C SER A 124 10.80 8.77 -17.04
N GLY A 125 11.03 7.95 -16.05
CA GLY A 125 10.99 6.51 -16.18
C GLY A 125 10.66 5.81 -14.86
N PHE A 126 10.62 4.48 -14.86
CA PHE A 126 10.31 3.68 -13.69
C PHE A 126 11.28 3.91 -12.51
N ASN A 127 12.47 4.45 -12.77
CA ASN A 127 13.43 4.85 -11.74
C ASN A 127 12.89 5.96 -10.81
N HIS A 128 11.91 6.75 -11.27
CA HIS A 128 11.23 7.75 -10.46
C HIS A 128 9.87 7.27 -9.94
N LEU A 129 9.17 6.44 -10.70
CA LEU A 129 7.86 5.88 -10.31
C LEU A 129 7.78 4.41 -10.73
N ILE A 130 8.30 3.52 -9.90
CA ILE A 130 8.42 2.09 -10.19
C ILE A 130 7.11 1.31 -10.17
N ARG A 131 6.12 1.76 -9.41
CA ARG A 131 4.91 0.99 -9.11
C ARG A 131 4.10 0.53 -10.33
N PRO A 132 3.89 1.34 -11.39
CA PRO A 132 3.20 0.88 -12.60
C PRO A 132 3.89 -0.32 -13.23
N MET A 133 5.20 -0.27 -13.38
CA MET A 133 5.99 -1.34 -13.99
C MET A 133 6.06 -2.60 -13.11
N LEU A 134 6.36 -2.43 -11.81
CA LEU A 134 6.63 -3.55 -10.91
C LEU A 134 5.35 -4.26 -10.46
N TYR A 135 4.27 -3.51 -10.22
CA TYR A 135 3.03 -4.04 -9.64
C TYR A 135 1.81 -3.93 -10.55
N GLY A 136 1.95 -3.34 -11.75
CA GLY A 136 0.81 -2.98 -12.57
C GLY A 136 -0.11 -1.94 -11.89
N ALA A 137 0.44 -1.16 -10.94
CA ALA A 137 -0.33 -0.21 -10.17
C ALA A 137 -0.85 0.91 -11.08
N GLN A 138 -2.13 1.20 -10.99
CA GLN A 138 -2.72 2.34 -11.68
C GLN A 138 -2.48 3.61 -10.90
N HIS A 139 -2.06 4.67 -11.61
CA HIS A 139 -2.04 6.04 -11.12
C HIS A 139 -2.90 6.90 -12.04
N HIS A 140 -3.62 7.86 -11.49
CA HIS A 140 -4.35 8.82 -12.31
C HIS A 140 -3.35 9.70 -13.08
N ILE A 141 -3.53 9.80 -14.39
CA ILE A 141 -2.68 10.63 -15.27
C ILE A 141 -3.57 11.65 -15.94
N GLN A 142 -3.17 12.91 -15.90
CA GLN A 142 -3.89 14.02 -16.50
C GLN A 142 -2.95 14.93 -17.28
N ASN A 143 -3.38 15.38 -18.46
CA ASN A 143 -2.71 16.43 -19.21
C ASN A 143 -3.09 17.80 -18.63
N ILE A 144 -2.19 18.37 -17.83
CA ILE A 144 -2.41 19.66 -17.18
C ILE A 144 -2.18 20.86 -18.10
N SER A 145 -1.51 20.68 -19.25
CA SER A 145 -1.28 21.75 -20.23
C SER A 145 -2.50 22.01 -21.11
N ASN A 146 -3.39 21.02 -21.28
CA ASN A 146 -4.61 21.14 -22.06
C ASN A 146 -5.70 20.21 -21.51
N PRO A 147 -6.25 20.51 -20.34
CA PRO A 147 -7.20 19.62 -19.66
C PRO A 147 -8.54 19.46 -20.40
N GLU A 148 -8.94 20.48 -21.17
CA GLU A 148 -10.19 20.50 -21.96
C GLU A 148 -9.98 20.08 -23.43
N GLY A 149 -8.82 19.55 -23.77
CA GLY A 149 -8.48 19.13 -25.11
C GLY A 149 -9.21 17.88 -25.56
N ASN A 150 -9.25 17.65 -26.87
CA ASN A 150 -9.80 16.41 -27.44
C ASN A 150 -9.05 15.20 -26.87
N THR A 151 -9.79 14.24 -26.37
CA THR A 151 -9.23 13.01 -25.78
C THR A 151 -9.05 11.92 -26.83
N ARG A 152 -8.01 11.11 -26.64
CA ARG A 152 -7.77 9.84 -27.36
C ARG A 152 -7.05 8.88 -26.47
N PHE A 153 -6.98 7.61 -26.85
CA PHE A 153 -6.21 6.63 -26.10
C PHE A 153 -4.70 6.80 -26.33
N TYR A 154 -3.95 6.77 -25.24
CA TYR A 154 -2.49 6.80 -25.22
C TYR A 154 -1.90 5.67 -24.39
N SER A 155 -0.76 5.15 -24.79
CA SER A 155 0.16 4.45 -23.89
C SER A 155 1.24 5.43 -23.47
N VAL A 156 1.38 5.62 -22.16
CA VAL A 156 2.37 6.56 -21.60
C VAL A 156 3.62 5.79 -21.23
N LEU A 157 4.74 6.16 -21.89
CA LEU A 157 6.03 5.48 -21.77
C LEU A 157 7.08 6.42 -21.16
N GLY A 158 7.97 5.84 -20.36
CA GLY A 158 9.17 6.53 -19.92
C GLY A 158 10.29 6.55 -20.96
N TYR A 159 11.49 6.93 -20.53
CA TYR A 159 12.67 7.07 -21.37
C TYR A 159 13.65 5.88 -21.25
N ILE A 160 13.39 4.92 -20.40
CA ILE A 160 14.26 3.75 -20.20
C ILE A 160 13.92 2.71 -21.27
N CYS A 161 14.95 2.07 -21.85
CA CYS A 161 14.78 1.16 -22.98
C CYS A 161 14.10 -0.17 -22.65
N GLU A 162 14.08 -0.57 -21.39
CA GLU A 162 13.32 -1.71 -20.90
C GLU A 162 11.83 -1.37 -20.75
N THR A 163 11.01 -2.30 -20.26
CA THR A 163 9.55 -2.13 -20.12
C THR A 163 9.22 -0.97 -19.20
N ASP A 164 9.26 0.24 -19.71
CA ASP A 164 9.07 1.48 -18.97
C ASP A 164 7.71 2.11 -19.31
N THR A 165 6.65 1.46 -18.84
CA THR A 165 5.28 1.84 -19.14
C THR A 165 4.57 2.34 -17.89
N PHE A 166 4.12 3.60 -17.90
CA PHE A 166 3.31 4.18 -16.84
C PHE A 166 1.83 3.81 -16.96
N ALA A 167 1.32 3.77 -18.18
CA ALA A 167 -0.05 3.36 -18.46
C ALA A 167 -0.22 2.88 -19.91
N ASN A 168 -1.13 1.93 -20.11
CA ASN A 168 -1.56 1.47 -21.43
C ASN A 168 -3.01 1.88 -21.69
N ASN A 169 -3.30 2.35 -22.92
CA ASN A 169 -4.65 2.71 -23.36
C ASN A 169 -5.38 3.67 -22.39
N LEU A 170 -4.65 4.64 -21.87
CA LEU A 170 -5.21 5.72 -21.04
C LEU A 170 -5.99 6.71 -21.92
N ARG A 171 -7.19 7.12 -21.48
CA ARG A 171 -8.02 8.14 -22.14
C ARG A 171 -8.24 9.33 -21.24
#